data_a3dfeb9fcbea4d756fed60970b5022b3
#
_entry.id   a3dfeb9fcbea4d756fed60970b5022b3
#
_cell.length_a   1.000
_cell.length_b   1.000
_cell.length_c   1.000
_cell.angle_alpha   90.00
_cell.angle_beta   90.00
_cell.angle_gamma   90.00
#
_symmetry.space_group_name_H-M   'P 1'
#
loop_
_entity.id
_entity.type
_entity.pdbx_description
1 polymer ?
#
loop_
_entity_poly.entity_id
_entity_poly.type
_entity_poly.pdbx_seq_one_letter_code
_entity_poly.pdbx_strand_id
1 'polypeptide(L)'
;MNQVLLIDDDTELVAMFSEYLDQEGFRVACAHDGETGAREALTGQYAIAILDVMMPRMNGIDTLRRIRAASRMPILMLTGRGDDADRILGLELGADDYVTKPCTPRELTARVRAILRRTQGSPNDGPGITLTVGKLTMLPEQRRATWDGRPLELTSTEFNLLEVLARNAGRPVSKNDLSEQGLGRPLARFDRNIDVHLSSLRHKLGTLSDGRSCLQTVYRLGYQLIRE
;
A
#
# COMPACT_ATOMS: atom_id res chain seq x y z
N MET A 1 -3.07 -20.16 4.88
CA MET A 1 -3.40 -19.26 6.00
C MET A 1 -2.37 -18.14 5.99
N ASN A 2 -2.80 -16.87 5.89
CA ASN A 2 -1.86 -15.76 5.80
C ASN A 2 -1.24 -15.46 7.16
N GLN A 3 0.10 -15.29 7.20
CA GLN A 3 0.80 -14.86 8.39
C GLN A 3 0.86 -13.33 8.45
N VAL A 4 0.50 -12.76 9.60
CA VAL A 4 0.51 -11.33 9.89
C VAL A 4 1.58 -11.07 10.93
N LEU A 5 2.43 -10.06 10.72
CA LEU A 5 3.37 -9.57 11.73
C LEU A 5 2.78 -8.32 12.37
N LEU A 6 2.54 -8.34 13.68
CA LEU A 6 2.08 -7.19 14.46
C LEU A 6 3.26 -6.61 15.25
N ILE A 7 3.58 -5.34 15.00
CA ILE A 7 4.73 -4.64 15.59
C ILE A 7 4.22 -3.45 16.38
N ASP A 8 4.18 -3.57 17.71
CA ASP A 8 3.67 -2.55 18.62
C ASP A 8 4.20 -2.82 20.04
N ASP A 9 4.63 -1.82 20.76
CA ASP A 9 5.15 -1.96 22.13
C ASP A 9 4.05 -2.07 23.19
N ASP A 10 2.81 -1.73 22.86
CA ASP A 10 1.63 -1.92 23.73
C ASP A 10 1.21 -3.41 23.72
N THR A 11 1.67 -4.15 24.72
CA THR A 11 1.42 -5.59 24.85
C THR A 11 -0.06 -5.95 25.03
N GLU A 12 -0.87 -5.08 25.64
CA GLU A 12 -2.31 -5.31 25.84
C GLU A 12 -3.05 -5.15 24.49
N LEU A 13 -2.71 -4.11 23.73
CA LEU A 13 -3.25 -3.88 22.40
C LEU A 13 -2.86 -5.03 21.44
N VAL A 14 -1.60 -5.47 21.49
CA VAL A 14 -1.09 -6.60 20.71
C VAL A 14 -1.87 -7.88 21.03
N ALA A 15 -2.08 -8.19 22.31
CA ALA A 15 -2.84 -9.37 22.72
C ALA A 15 -4.27 -9.33 22.19
N MET A 16 -4.96 -8.19 22.32
CA MET A 16 -6.33 -8.00 21.85
C MET A 16 -6.43 -8.15 20.32
N PHE A 17 -5.54 -7.52 19.55
CA PHE A 17 -5.56 -7.64 18.09
C PHE A 17 -5.16 -9.03 17.62
N SER A 18 -4.20 -9.68 18.26
CA SER A 18 -3.77 -11.03 17.91
C SER A 18 -4.89 -12.01 18.08
N GLU A 19 -5.58 -12.00 19.24
CA GLU A 19 -6.72 -12.88 19.50
C GLU A 19 -7.82 -12.70 18.45
N TYR A 20 -8.17 -11.46 18.12
CA TYR A 20 -9.21 -11.19 17.13
C TYR A 20 -8.79 -11.64 15.72
N LEU A 21 -7.54 -11.36 15.30
CA LEU A 21 -7.02 -11.77 14.00
C LEU A 21 -6.95 -13.30 13.88
N ASP A 22 -6.58 -14.02 14.94
CA ASP A 22 -6.58 -15.49 14.96
C ASP A 22 -8.00 -16.05 14.80
N GLN A 23 -9.01 -15.47 15.47
CA GLN A 23 -10.42 -15.83 15.30
C GLN A 23 -10.91 -15.58 13.86
N GLU A 24 -10.36 -14.55 13.20
CA GLU A 24 -10.67 -14.21 11.81
C GLU A 24 -9.86 -15.03 10.77
N GLY A 25 -9.09 -16.02 11.22
CA GLY A 25 -8.39 -17.00 10.39
C GLY A 25 -7.00 -16.59 9.92
N PHE A 26 -6.35 -15.63 10.57
CA PHE A 26 -4.94 -15.31 10.36
C PHE A 26 -4.04 -16.10 11.32
N ARG A 27 -2.74 -16.13 11.07
CA ARG A 27 -1.71 -16.49 12.04
C ARG A 27 -0.94 -15.23 12.40
N VAL A 28 -0.84 -14.91 13.68
CA VAL A 28 -0.20 -13.68 14.12
C VAL A 28 1.13 -13.99 14.80
N ALA A 29 2.18 -13.28 14.37
CA ALA A 29 3.43 -13.17 15.10
C ALA A 29 3.58 -11.73 15.60
N CYS A 30 4.15 -11.58 16.79
CA CYS A 30 4.24 -10.28 17.45
C CYS A 30 5.71 -9.89 17.65
N ALA A 31 6.00 -8.60 17.47
CA ALA A 31 7.25 -7.96 17.86
C ALA A 31 6.92 -6.71 18.67
N HIS A 32 7.64 -6.51 19.79
CA HIS A 32 7.35 -5.43 20.72
C HIS A 32 8.34 -4.26 20.63
N ASP A 33 9.11 -4.20 19.54
CA ASP A 33 10.00 -3.09 19.22
C ASP A 33 10.30 -3.06 17.72
N GLY A 34 10.71 -1.88 17.22
CA GLY A 34 10.97 -1.66 15.80
C GLY A 34 12.15 -2.44 15.24
N GLU A 35 13.19 -2.72 16.05
CA GLU A 35 14.37 -3.45 15.59
C GLU A 35 14.04 -4.92 15.34
N THR A 36 13.38 -5.56 16.30
CA THR A 36 12.89 -6.93 16.16
C THR A 36 11.86 -7.01 15.04
N GLY A 37 10.90 -6.08 14.97
CA GLY A 37 9.90 -6.03 13.92
C GLY A 37 10.51 -5.91 12.52
N ALA A 38 11.51 -5.05 12.32
CA ALA A 38 12.17 -4.92 11.03
C ALA A 38 12.92 -6.21 10.63
N ARG A 39 13.60 -6.87 11.57
CA ARG A 39 14.29 -8.13 11.33
C ARG A 39 13.32 -9.25 10.94
N GLU A 40 12.22 -9.40 11.68
CA GLU A 40 11.18 -10.38 11.38
C GLU A 40 10.53 -10.13 10.02
N ALA A 41 10.17 -8.89 9.71
CA ALA A 41 9.58 -8.51 8.43
C ALA A 41 10.42 -8.92 7.21
N LEU A 42 11.74 -8.95 7.37
CA LEU A 42 12.68 -9.30 6.29
C LEU A 42 12.89 -10.81 6.12
N THR A 43 12.32 -11.66 6.98
CA THR A 43 12.40 -13.14 6.83
C THR A 43 11.58 -13.67 5.65
N GLY A 44 10.66 -12.87 5.09
CA GLY A 44 9.79 -13.26 3.99
C GLY A 44 8.64 -14.21 4.39
N GLN A 45 8.42 -14.45 5.68
CA GLN A 45 7.38 -15.37 6.17
C GLN A 45 6.00 -14.74 6.24
N TYR A 46 5.92 -13.41 6.28
CA TYR A 46 4.70 -12.67 6.53
C TYR A 46 4.09 -12.12 5.25
N ALA A 47 2.77 -12.22 5.15
CA ALA A 47 2.00 -11.67 4.04
C ALA A 47 1.75 -10.16 4.17
N ILE A 48 1.77 -9.65 5.40
CA ILE A 48 1.58 -8.23 5.74
C ILE A 48 2.19 -7.95 7.12
N ALA A 49 2.69 -6.73 7.32
CA ALA A 49 3.01 -6.20 8.65
C ALA A 49 2.00 -5.11 9.05
N ILE A 50 1.61 -5.13 10.33
CA ILE A 50 0.89 -4.03 11.00
C ILE A 50 1.92 -3.36 11.89
N LEU A 51 2.15 -2.07 11.73
CA LEU A 51 3.26 -1.34 12.32
C LEU A 51 2.78 -0.11 13.07
N ASP A 52 2.99 -0.07 14.37
CA ASP A 52 2.77 1.15 15.15
C ASP A 52 3.81 2.21 14.84
N VAL A 53 3.37 3.48 14.79
CA VAL A 53 4.25 4.63 14.57
C VAL A 53 5.00 5.00 15.86
N MET A 54 4.32 4.93 16.99
CA MET A 54 4.79 5.48 18.26
C MET A 54 5.44 4.41 19.14
N MET A 55 6.61 3.94 18.75
CA MET A 55 7.39 2.98 19.57
C MET A 55 8.65 3.62 20.14
N PRO A 56 9.11 3.19 21.33
CA PRO A 56 10.37 3.67 21.91
C PRO A 56 11.60 3.19 21.13
N ARG A 57 12.69 3.92 21.20
CA ARG A 57 13.98 3.63 20.53
C ARG A 57 13.92 3.75 19.01
N MET A 58 13.44 2.74 18.32
CA MET A 58 13.19 2.75 16.87
C MET A 58 11.68 2.90 16.63
N ASN A 59 11.25 4.08 16.21
CA ASN A 59 9.86 4.37 15.90
C ASN A 59 9.40 3.65 14.61
N GLY A 60 8.08 3.68 14.34
CA GLY A 60 7.52 3.00 13.17
C GLY A 60 7.98 3.58 11.84
N ILE A 61 8.28 4.87 11.76
CA ILE A 61 8.78 5.50 10.54
C ILE A 61 10.18 4.97 10.19
N ASP A 62 11.08 4.87 11.18
CA ASP A 62 12.43 4.34 10.97
C ASP A 62 12.39 2.83 10.70
N THR A 63 11.49 2.11 11.36
CA THR A 63 11.21 0.70 11.09
C THR A 63 10.73 0.49 9.65
N LEU A 64 9.78 1.31 9.18
CA LEU A 64 9.29 1.30 7.80
C LEU A 64 10.42 1.54 6.79
N ARG A 65 11.26 2.56 7.01
CA ARG A 65 12.42 2.84 6.14
C ARG A 65 13.35 1.64 6.04
N ARG A 66 13.66 1.00 7.17
CA ARG A 66 14.53 -0.18 7.21
C ARG A 66 13.93 -1.36 6.45
N ILE A 67 12.64 -1.62 6.60
CA ILE A 67 11.95 -2.67 5.84
C ILE A 67 11.95 -2.33 4.34
N ARG A 68 11.62 -1.09 3.95
CA ARG A 68 11.51 -0.66 2.55
C ARG A 68 12.84 -0.64 1.81
N ALA A 69 13.97 -0.54 2.52
CA ALA A 69 15.29 -0.69 1.91
C ALA A 69 15.51 -2.07 1.27
N ALA A 70 14.81 -3.13 1.74
CA ALA A 70 15.02 -4.50 1.29
C ALA A 70 13.74 -5.26 0.90
N SER A 71 12.54 -4.74 1.19
CA SER A 71 11.29 -5.45 0.97
C SER A 71 10.16 -4.53 0.50
N ARG A 72 9.29 -5.07 -0.35
CA ARG A 72 8.03 -4.44 -0.80
C ARG A 72 6.79 -5.12 -0.19
N MET A 73 6.98 -5.91 0.88
CA MET A 73 5.85 -6.52 1.59
C MET A 73 4.82 -5.47 1.99
N PRO A 74 3.53 -5.80 2.01
CA PRO A 74 2.49 -4.88 2.46
C PRO A 74 2.70 -4.44 3.90
N ILE A 75 2.50 -3.13 4.17
CA ILE A 75 2.58 -2.56 5.52
C ILE A 75 1.37 -1.66 5.76
N LEU A 76 0.62 -1.97 6.83
CA LEU A 76 -0.46 -1.16 7.37
C LEU A 76 0.05 -0.45 8.63
N MET A 77 0.03 0.89 8.63
CA MET A 77 0.49 1.65 9.79
C MET A 77 -0.63 1.91 10.79
N LEU A 78 -0.32 1.84 12.07
CA LEU A 78 -1.15 2.32 13.17
C LEU A 78 -0.61 3.69 13.63
N THR A 79 -1.47 4.72 13.62
CA THR A 79 -1.06 6.11 13.92
C THR A 79 -1.92 6.71 15.03
N GLY A 80 -1.39 7.63 15.83
CA GLY A 80 -2.17 8.38 16.79
C GLY A 80 -3.15 9.37 16.15
N ARG A 81 -4.14 9.83 16.92
CA ARG A 81 -5.02 10.93 16.50
C ARG A 81 -4.21 12.22 16.38
N GLY A 82 -4.36 12.92 15.26
CA GLY A 82 -3.73 14.21 15.00
C GLY A 82 -2.36 14.16 14.32
N ASP A 83 -1.79 12.98 14.11
CA ASP A 83 -0.48 12.81 13.47
C ASP A 83 -0.61 12.77 11.94
N ASP A 84 -1.23 13.80 11.36
CA ASP A 84 -1.37 13.91 9.91
C ASP A 84 -0.02 13.94 9.17
N ALA A 85 1.01 14.52 9.81
CA ALA A 85 2.36 14.57 9.27
C ALA A 85 2.99 13.17 9.17
N ASP A 86 2.92 12.38 10.24
CA ASP A 86 3.46 11.02 10.29
C ASP A 86 2.70 10.08 9.36
N ARG A 87 1.38 10.28 9.23
CA ARG A 87 0.53 9.55 8.28
C ARG A 87 0.96 9.79 6.84
N ILE A 88 1.13 11.07 6.45
CA ILE A 88 1.59 11.45 5.11
C ILE A 88 2.99 10.91 4.88
N LEU A 89 3.91 11.12 5.83
CA LEU A 89 5.28 10.63 5.75
C LEU A 89 5.35 9.10 5.60
N GLY A 90 4.56 8.36 6.37
CA GLY A 90 4.49 6.89 6.27
C GLY A 90 4.05 6.42 4.88
N LEU A 91 3.04 7.07 4.30
CA LEU A 91 2.57 6.78 2.94
C LEU A 91 3.62 7.14 1.88
N GLU A 92 4.30 8.29 2.01
CA GLU A 92 5.39 8.70 1.11
C GLU A 92 6.58 7.73 1.16
N LEU A 93 6.87 7.18 2.33
CA LEU A 93 7.89 6.16 2.54
C LEU A 93 7.45 4.76 2.07
N GLY A 94 6.20 4.61 1.63
CA GLY A 94 5.72 3.40 1.00
C GLY A 94 4.88 2.47 1.90
N ALA A 95 4.29 2.96 2.98
CA ALA A 95 3.20 2.24 3.65
C ALA A 95 2.03 2.07 2.68
N ASP A 96 1.30 0.97 2.77
CA ASP A 96 0.19 0.66 1.86
C ASP A 96 -1.14 1.29 2.28
N ASP A 97 -1.37 1.43 3.58
CA ASP A 97 -2.51 2.13 4.17
C ASP A 97 -2.18 2.49 5.64
N TYR A 98 -3.11 3.18 6.31
CA TYR A 98 -3.01 3.49 7.73
C TYR A 98 -4.36 3.33 8.43
N VAL A 99 -4.30 3.13 9.74
CA VAL A 99 -5.44 3.16 10.67
C VAL A 99 -5.10 4.07 11.84
N THR A 100 -6.04 4.94 12.23
CA THR A 100 -5.83 5.84 13.37
C THR A 100 -6.29 5.20 14.67
N LYS A 101 -5.42 5.22 15.70
CA LYS A 101 -5.76 4.82 17.07
C LYS A 101 -6.62 5.90 17.74
N PRO A 102 -7.68 5.56 18.52
CA PRO A 102 -8.17 4.20 18.76
C PRO A 102 -8.94 3.66 17.55
N CYS A 103 -8.69 2.40 17.19
CA CYS A 103 -9.41 1.68 16.17
C CYS A 103 -10.01 0.37 16.72
N THR A 104 -11.05 -0.10 16.07
CA THR A 104 -11.64 -1.40 16.43
C THR A 104 -10.88 -2.55 15.75
N PRO A 105 -10.79 -3.76 16.38
CA PRO A 105 -10.21 -4.93 15.73
C PRO A 105 -10.87 -5.24 14.38
N ARG A 106 -12.18 -5.00 14.27
CA ARG A 106 -12.94 -5.18 13.02
C ARG A 106 -12.46 -4.24 11.91
N GLU A 107 -12.19 -2.97 12.22
CA GLU A 107 -11.67 -2.00 11.24
C GLU A 107 -10.27 -2.41 10.77
N LEU A 108 -9.39 -2.76 11.71
CA LEU A 108 -8.04 -3.24 11.42
C LEU A 108 -8.08 -4.45 10.48
N THR A 109 -8.87 -5.46 10.83
CA THR A 109 -9.02 -6.68 10.04
C THR A 109 -9.58 -6.41 8.64
N ALA A 110 -10.56 -5.52 8.51
CA ALA A 110 -11.10 -5.15 7.22
C ALA A 110 -10.04 -4.55 6.29
N ARG A 111 -9.13 -3.71 6.83
CA ARG A 111 -8.01 -3.14 6.07
C ARG A 111 -6.95 -4.18 5.71
N VAL A 112 -6.58 -5.04 6.67
CA VAL A 112 -5.68 -6.18 6.41
C VAL A 112 -6.22 -7.04 5.25
N ARG A 113 -7.49 -7.42 5.30
CA ARG A 113 -8.13 -8.19 4.22
C ARG A 113 -8.15 -7.43 2.88
N ALA A 114 -8.43 -6.13 2.90
CA ALA A 114 -8.42 -5.29 1.69
C ALA A 114 -7.04 -5.24 1.04
N ILE A 115 -5.98 -5.13 1.83
CA ILE A 115 -4.60 -5.14 1.34
C ILE A 115 -4.24 -6.53 0.79
N LEU A 116 -4.48 -7.61 1.55
CA LEU A 116 -4.13 -8.98 1.16
C LEU A 116 -4.88 -9.46 -0.09
N ARG A 117 -6.17 -9.14 -0.23
CA ARG A 117 -6.95 -9.47 -1.44
C ARG A 117 -6.30 -8.91 -2.69
N ARG A 118 -5.70 -7.73 -2.61
CA ARG A 118 -5.05 -7.05 -3.73
C ARG A 118 -3.66 -7.61 -4.04
N THR A 119 -2.98 -8.21 -3.06
CA THR A 119 -1.67 -8.83 -3.29
C THR A 119 -1.76 -10.19 -3.95
N GLN A 120 -2.91 -10.83 -3.92
CA GLN A 120 -3.13 -12.18 -4.47
C GLN A 120 -3.57 -12.20 -5.94
N GLY A 121 -3.67 -11.02 -6.58
CA GLY A 121 -4.19 -10.91 -7.96
C GLY A 121 -5.72 -11.01 -8.02
N SER A 122 -6.31 -10.55 -9.13
CA SER A 122 -7.75 -10.70 -9.35
C SER A 122 -8.02 -12.06 -9.99
N PRO A 123 -8.93 -12.89 -9.44
CA PRO A 123 -9.30 -14.18 -10.04
C PRO A 123 -9.91 -14.09 -11.44
N ASN A 124 -10.26 -12.87 -11.87
CA ASN A 124 -10.95 -12.60 -13.13
C ASN A 124 -10.01 -12.22 -14.29
N ASP A 125 -8.71 -12.10 -14.06
CA ASP A 125 -7.76 -11.87 -15.14
C ASP A 125 -7.41 -13.24 -15.74
N GLY A 126 -7.92 -13.52 -16.94
CA GLY A 126 -7.54 -14.71 -17.70
C GLY A 126 -6.02 -14.76 -17.94
N PRO A 127 -5.45 -15.95 -18.19
CA PRO A 127 -4.01 -16.15 -18.22
C PRO A 127 -3.33 -15.21 -19.23
N GLY A 128 -2.37 -14.42 -18.74
CA GLY A 128 -1.40 -13.72 -19.58
C GLY A 128 -1.78 -12.32 -20.08
N ILE A 129 -2.71 -11.59 -19.42
CA ILE A 129 -3.02 -10.22 -19.83
C ILE A 129 -1.84 -9.31 -19.56
N THR A 130 -1.23 -8.80 -20.64
CA THR A 130 -0.25 -7.71 -20.58
C THR A 130 -0.97 -6.39 -20.85
N LEU A 131 -0.83 -5.42 -19.95
CA LEU A 131 -1.32 -4.05 -20.15
C LEU A 131 -0.16 -3.19 -20.64
N THR A 132 -0.31 -2.60 -21.84
CA THR A 132 0.70 -1.69 -22.40
C THR A 132 0.06 -0.32 -22.66
N VAL A 133 0.67 0.73 -22.11
CA VAL A 133 0.27 2.14 -22.30
C VAL A 133 1.53 2.96 -22.54
N GLY A 134 1.80 3.31 -23.81
CA GLY A 134 3.05 3.96 -24.18
C GLY A 134 4.27 3.17 -23.70
N LYS A 135 5.11 3.79 -22.88
CA LYS A 135 6.32 3.16 -22.29
C LYS A 135 6.04 2.25 -21.09
N LEU A 136 4.83 2.29 -20.53
CA LEU A 136 4.43 1.45 -19.41
C LEU A 136 4.02 0.06 -19.91
N THR A 137 4.59 -0.98 -19.35
CA THR A 137 4.14 -2.37 -19.50
C THR A 137 3.89 -2.97 -18.13
N MET A 138 2.72 -3.57 -17.93
CA MET A 138 2.34 -4.24 -16.69
C MET A 138 1.95 -5.69 -16.94
N LEU A 139 2.37 -6.57 -16.05
CA LEU A 139 2.01 -7.98 -15.97
C LEU A 139 1.24 -8.20 -14.66
N PRO A 140 -0.09 -8.02 -14.63
CA PRO A 140 -0.88 -8.04 -13.39
C PRO A 140 -0.72 -9.32 -12.59
N GLU A 141 -0.74 -10.49 -13.22
CA GLU A 141 -0.59 -11.79 -12.55
C GLU A 141 0.77 -11.95 -11.83
N GLN A 142 1.83 -11.38 -12.42
CA GLN A 142 3.17 -11.42 -11.84
C GLN A 142 3.46 -10.24 -10.92
N ARG A 143 2.52 -9.28 -10.83
CA ARG A 143 2.68 -8.02 -10.12
C ARG A 143 3.97 -7.28 -10.51
N ARG A 144 4.28 -7.32 -11.80
CA ARG A 144 5.45 -6.65 -12.40
C ARG A 144 5.02 -5.50 -13.29
N ALA A 145 5.78 -4.42 -13.21
CA ALA A 145 5.63 -3.28 -14.09
C ALA A 145 7.01 -2.81 -14.57
N THR A 146 7.07 -2.34 -15.80
CA THR A 146 8.27 -1.73 -16.37
C THR A 146 7.92 -0.41 -17.05
N TRP A 147 8.87 0.52 -17.04
CA TRP A 147 8.81 1.75 -17.81
C TRP A 147 9.98 1.77 -18.79
N ASP A 148 9.68 1.78 -20.08
CA ASP A 148 10.68 1.71 -21.15
C ASP A 148 11.67 0.53 -20.93
N GLY A 149 11.10 -0.65 -20.59
CA GLY A 149 11.84 -1.87 -20.28
C GLY A 149 12.54 -1.90 -18.91
N ARG A 150 12.58 -0.81 -18.16
CA ARG A 150 13.20 -0.75 -16.82
C ARG A 150 12.20 -1.16 -15.75
N PRO A 151 12.54 -2.10 -14.85
CA PRO A 151 11.66 -2.49 -13.76
C PRO A 151 11.26 -1.31 -12.86
N LEU A 152 9.99 -1.26 -12.48
CA LEU A 152 9.46 -0.30 -11.52
C LEU A 152 9.34 -0.95 -10.14
N GLU A 153 9.98 -0.33 -9.14
CA GLU A 153 9.92 -0.73 -7.74
C GLU A 153 8.66 -0.16 -7.08
N LEU A 154 7.54 -0.88 -7.20
CA LEU A 154 6.24 -0.45 -6.68
C LEU A 154 5.86 -1.19 -5.40
N THR A 155 5.24 -0.48 -4.45
CA THR A 155 4.51 -1.10 -3.35
C THR A 155 3.23 -1.76 -3.86
N SER A 156 2.58 -2.57 -3.03
CA SER A 156 1.34 -3.24 -3.42
C SER A 156 0.24 -2.24 -3.80
N THR A 157 0.11 -1.16 -3.06
CA THR A 157 -0.90 -0.14 -3.33
C THR A 157 -0.57 0.68 -4.58
N GLU A 158 0.68 1.06 -4.77
CA GLU A 158 1.11 1.76 -5.99
C GLU A 158 0.85 0.92 -7.24
N PHE A 159 1.17 -0.38 -7.19
CA PHE A 159 0.90 -1.29 -8.30
C PHE A 159 -0.59 -1.33 -8.66
N ASN A 160 -1.46 -1.49 -7.66
CA ASN A 160 -2.90 -1.56 -7.88
C ASN A 160 -3.48 -0.25 -8.45
N LEU A 161 -3.06 0.89 -7.90
CA LEU A 161 -3.49 2.20 -8.43
C LEU A 161 -3.03 2.42 -9.87
N LEU A 162 -1.79 2.03 -10.18
CA LEU A 162 -1.26 2.12 -11.53
C LEU A 162 -2.01 1.19 -12.49
N GLU A 163 -2.37 -0.01 -12.04
CA GLU A 163 -3.17 -0.95 -12.84
C GLU A 163 -4.56 -0.39 -13.16
N VAL A 164 -5.26 0.18 -12.17
CA VAL A 164 -6.57 0.82 -12.40
C VAL A 164 -6.44 1.94 -13.43
N LEU A 165 -5.41 2.76 -13.33
CA LEU A 165 -5.16 3.85 -14.27
C LEU A 165 -4.79 3.33 -15.66
N ALA A 166 -3.99 2.25 -15.76
CA ALA A 166 -3.59 1.64 -17.03
C ALA A 166 -4.79 1.02 -17.77
N ARG A 167 -5.69 0.34 -17.05
CA ARG A 167 -6.94 -0.19 -17.62
C ARG A 167 -7.87 0.92 -18.14
N ASN A 168 -7.80 2.11 -17.56
CA ASN A 168 -8.57 3.29 -17.95
C ASN A 168 -7.74 4.34 -18.69
N ALA A 169 -6.60 3.97 -19.28
CA ALA A 169 -5.68 4.91 -19.90
C ALA A 169 -6.39 5.80 -20.95
N GLY A 170 -6.08 7.11 -20.91
CA GLY A 170 -6.73 8.10 -21.77
C GLY A 170 -8.07 8.64 -21.21
N ARG A 171 -8.55 8.14 -20.06
CA ARG A 171 -9.77 8.62 -19.39
C ARG A 171 -9.47 8.98 -17.95
N PRO A 172 -10.07 10.06 -17.40
CA PRO A 172 -9.96 10.38 -15.99
C PRO A 172 -10.63 9.31 -15.12
N VAL A 173 -9.99 8.93 -14.03
CA VAL A 173 -10.53 8.05 -12.98
C VAL A 173 -10.71 8.89 -11.71
N SER A 174 -11.89 8.84 -11.12
CA SER A 174 -12.18 9.60 -9.91
C SER A 174 -11.39 9.08 -8.70
N LYS A 175 -11.18 9.94 -7.68
CA LYS A 175 -10.53 9.50 -6.44
C LYS A 175 -11.32 8.40 -5.73
N ASN A 176 -12.66 8.43 -5.83
CA ASN A 176 -13.51 7.40 -5.25
C ASN A 176 -13.30 6.05 -5.96
N ASP A 177 -13.31 6.04 -7.30
CA ASP A 177 -13.07 4.81 -8.07
C ASP A 177 -11.64 4.28 -7.83
N LEU A 178 -10.64 5.16 -7.74
CA LEU A 178 -9.27 4.77 -7.37
C LEU A 178 -9.22 4.15 -5.97
N SER A 179 -9.98 4.70 -5.02
CA SER A 179 -10.05 4.15 -3.66
C SER A 179 -10.75 2.79 -3.65
N GLU A 180 -11.89 2.66 -4.29
CA GLU A 180 -12.67 1.42 -4.32
C GLU A 180 -11.93 0.30 -5.08
N GLN A 181 -11.40 0.58 -6.27
CA GLN A 181 -10.74 -0.40 -7.11
C GLN A 181 -9.28 -0.64 -6.70
N GLY A 182 -8.55 0.41 -6.36
CA GLY A 182 -7.12 0.35 -6.02
C GLY A 182 -6.84 0.11 -4.53
N LEU A 183 -7.64 0.65 -3.60
CA LEU A 183 -7.49 0.46 -2.16
C LEU A 183 -8.52 -0.54 -1.57
N GLY A 184 -9.52 -0.98 -2.35
CA GLY A 184 -10.56 -1.93 -1.92
C GLY A 184 -11.47 -1.40 -0.80
N ARG A 185 -11.57 -0.11 -0.65
CA ARG A 185 -12.39 0.58 0.35
C ARG A 185 -12.93 1.90 -0.18
N PRO A 186 -14.06 2.40 0.36
CA PRO A 186 -14.56 3.72 -0.01
C PRO A 186 -13.58 4.82 0.42
N LEU A 187 -13.60 5.93 -0.31
CA LEU A 187 -12.82 7.11 0.02
C LEU A 187 -13.39 7.77 1.28
N ALA A 188 -12.58 7.87 2.33
CA ALA A 188 -12.98 8.58 3.54
C ALA A 188 -12.82 10.10 3.37
N ARG A 189 -13.58 10.87 4.18
CA ARG A 189 -13.45 12.33 4.20
C ARG A 189 -12.03 12.71 4.65
N PHE A 190 -11.39 13.61 3.90
CA PHE A 190 -10.00 14.05 4.12
C PHE A 190 -8.92 12.96 3.97
N ASP A 191 -9.26 11.83 3.34
CA ASP A 191 -8.28 10.80 3.03
C ASP A 191 -7.30 11.27 1.95
N ARG A 192 -6.02 11.26 2.28
CA ARG A 192 -4.93 11.65 1.37
C ARG A 192 -4.18 10.49 0.73
N ASN A 193 -4.57 9.26 1.02
CA ASN A 193 -3.88 8.06 0.50
C ASN A 193 -3.69 8.11 -1.01
N ILE A 194 -4.75 8.39 -1.76
CA ILE A 194 -4.69 8.44 -3.22
C ILE A 194 -3.69 9.49 -3.69
N ASP A 195 -3.75 10.70 -3.13
CA ASP A 195 -2.89 11.81 -3.55
C ASP A 195 -1.41 11.50 -3.30
N VAL A 196 -1.09 10.93 -2.13
CA VAL A 196 0.27 10.59 -1.73
C VAL A 196 0.83 9.47 -2.61
N HIS A 197 0.10 8.36 -2.77
CA HIS A 197 0.56 7.25 -3.62
C HIS A 197 0.71 7.67 -5.08
N LEU A 198 -0.19 8.51 -5.62
CA LEU A 198 -0.06 8.99 -6.99
C LEU A 198 1.08 10.00 -7.15
N SER A 199 1.41 10.77 -6.11
CA SER A 199 2.62 11.59 -6.09
C SER A 199 3.89 10.71 -6.13
N SER A 200 3.96 9.67 -5.30
CA SER A 200 5.06 8.70 -5.33
C SER A 200 5.18 8.01 -6.69
N LEU A 201 4.06 7.58 -7.27
CA LEU A 201 4.04 6.99 -8.62
C LEU A 201 4.59 7.93 -9.69
N ARG A 202 4.29 9.24 -9.64
CA ARG A 202 4.85 10.22 -10.57
C ARG A 202 6.37 10.27 -10.54
N HIS A 203 6.97 10.13 -9.37
CA HIS A 203 8.44 10.12 -9.24
C HIS A 203 9.07 8.81 -9.77
N LYS A 204 8.33 7.71 -9.69
CA LYS A 204 8.80 6.39 -10.16
C LYS A 204 8.60 6.18 -11.66
N LEU A 205 7.54 6.76 -12.22
CA LEU A 205 7.27 6.75 -13.65
C LEU A 205 8.16 7.79 -14.37
N GLY A 206 8.50 7.50 -15.60
CA GLY A 206 9.20 8.45 -16.45
C GLY A 206 8.28 9.54 -17.01
N THR A 207 8.85 10.36 -17.85
CA THR A 207 8.14 11.42 -18.59
C THR A 207 7.80 10.99 -20.02
N LEU A 208 6.79 11.61 -20.57
CA LEU A 208 6.43 11.54 -21.99
C LEU A 208 7.54 12.17 -22.85
N SER A 209 7.47 12.01 -24.16
CA SER A 209 8.41 12.58 -25.12
C SER A 209 8.49 14.11 -25.07
N ASP A 210 7.39 14.76 -24.65
CA ASP A 210 7.30 16.23 -24.47
C ASP A 210 7.75 16.73 -23.08
N GLY A 211 8.28 15.84 -22.22
CA GLY A 211 8.75 16.13 -20.87
C GLY A 211 7.65 16.22 -19.81
N ARG A 212 6.37 16.08 -20.16
CA ARG A 212 5.27 16.05 -19.18
C ARG A 212 5.20 14.73 -18.45
N SER A 213 4.62 14.74 -17.24
CA SER A 213 4.29 13.52 -16.53
C SER A 213 3.20 12.74 -17.27
N CYS A 214 3.38 11.42 -17.42
CA CYS A 214 2.34 10.55 -17.96
C CYS A 214 1.12 10.42 -17.04
N LEU A 215 1.29 10.69 -15.74
CA LEU A 215 0.21 10.67 -14.74
C LEU A 215 -0.22 12.10 -14.42
N GLN A 216 -1.37 12.51 -14.91
CA GLN A 216 -1.88 13.87 -14.79
C GLN A 216 -3.06 13.97 -13.83
N THR A 217 -3.16 15.13 -13.15
CA THR A 217 -4.36 15.49 -12.38
C THR A 217 -5.34 16.21 -13.32
N VAL A 218 -6.58 15.72 -13.37
CA VAL A 218 -7.66 16.35 -14.14
C VAL A 218 -8.58 17.05 -13.14
N TYR A 219 -8.61 18.38 -13.21
CA TYR A 219 -9.34 19.21 -12.26
C TYR A 219 -10.78 18.75 -12.08
N ARG A 220 -11.22 18.54 -10.83
CA ARG A 220 -12.55 18.05 -10.40
C ARG A 220 -12.92 16.64 -10.87
N LEU A 221 -12.14 15.99 -11.73
CA LEU A 221 -12.44 14.65 -12.23
C LEU A 221 -11.60 13.55 -11.58
N GLY A 222 -10.34 13.84 -11.22
CA GLY A 222 -9.46 12.87 -10.60
C GLY A 222 -8.10 12.80 -11.29
N TYR A 223 -7.67 11.61 -11.68
CA TYR A 223 -6.36 11.34 -12.25
C TYR A 223 -6.46 10.56 -13.55
N GLN A 224 -5.51 10.77 -14.44
CA GLN A 224 -5.49 10.15 -15.76
C GLN A 224 -4.08 9.70 -16.12
N LEU A 225 -3.94 8.48 -16.63
CA LEU A 225 -2.74 8.03 -17.31
C LEU A 225 -2.86 8.36 -18.81
N ILE A 226 -1.93 9.13 -19.32
CA ILE A 226 -1.92 9.57 -20.72
C ILE A 226 -1.46 8.41 -21.62
N ARG A 227 -2.12 8.25 -22.78
CA ARG A 227 -1.64 7.42 -23.87
C ARG A 227 -0.73 8.29 -24.76
N GLU A 228 0.50 7.85 -24.96
CA GLU A 228 1.34 8.34 -26.06
C GLU A 228 0.97 7.64 -27.34
#